data_99cd74599e370c5bec6bb65e1143f64e
#
_entry.id   99cd74599e370c5bec6bb65e1143f64e
#
_cell.length_a   1.000
_cell.length_b   1.000
_cell.length_c   1.000
_cell.angle_alpha   90.00
_cell.angle_beta   90.00
_cell.angle_gamma   90.00
#
_symmetry.space_group_name_H-M   'P 1'
#
loop_
_entity.id
_entity.type
_entity.pdbx_description
1 polymer ?
#
loop_
_entity_poly.entity_id
_entity_poly.type
_entity_poly.pdbx_seq_one_letter_code
_entity_poly.pdbx_strand_id
1 'polypeptide(L)'
;MGGLQQIGIINQGFSVDEMFNDGLARIFMPHSIGHLVGLDVHDVGYKSITYKSNNILENGMFITVEPGIYFIDFLMDEAEQSPILSKYINIEELEKYRGFGGVRIEDDVMFGEDSVESYQAELPRTVEYIDAYMKK
;
A
#
# COMPACT_ATOMS: atom_id res chain seq x y z
N MET A 1 1.63 -4.28 7.54
CA MET A 1 2.44 -4.49 8.75
C MET A 1 2.57 -5.98 9.09
N GLY A 2 1.47 -6.74 9.27
CA GLY A 2 1.54 -8.17 9.64
C GLY A 2 2.37 -9.04 8.67
N GLY A 3 2.27 -8.82 7.36
CA GLY A 3 3.12 -9.50 6.38
C GLY A 3 4.61 -9.20 6.55
N LEU A 4 4.99 -7.96 6.87
CA LEU A 4 6.38 -7.58 7.14
C LEU A 4 6.92 -8.22 8.44
N GLN A 5 6.05 -8.47 9.43
CA GLN A 5 6.41 -9.28 10.60
C GLN A 5 6.65 -10.75 10.24
N GLN A 6 5.82 -11.33 9.35
CA GLN A 6 5.98 -12.73 8.93
C GLN A 6 7.31 -12.99 8.21
N ILE A 7 7.79 -12.04 7.42
CA ILE A 7 9.08 -12.14 6.71
C ILE A 7 10.26 -11.58 7.52
N GLY A 8 10.04 -11.17 8.77
CA GLY A 8 11.08 -10.79 9.72
C GLY A 8 11.62 -9.35 9.61
N ILE A 9 11.11 -8.53 8.70
CA ILE A 9 11.53 -7.12 8.56
C ILE A 9 11.08 -6.28 9.77
N ILE A 10 9.91 -6.62 10.32
CA ILE A 10 9.38 -6.00 11.53
C ILE A 10 9.44 -7.02 12.67
N ASN A 11 9.88 -6.55 13.82
CA ASN A 11 9.99 -7.35 15.04
C ASN A 11 8.62 -7.88 15.50
N GLN A 12 8.62 -9.08 16.06
CA GLN A 12 7.42 -9.67 16.67
C GLN A 12 7.07 -9.00 18.02
N GLY A 13 5.86 -9.23 18.50
CA GLY A 13 5.41 -8.78 19.82
C GLY A 13 4.69 -7.42 19.85
N PHE A 14 4.56 -6.76 18.71
CA PHE A 14 3.82 -5.49 18.55
C PHE A 14 2.51 -5.71 17.78
N SER A 15 1.46 -5.01 18.18
CA SER A 15 0.19 -5.05 17.45
C SER A 15 0.25 -4.17 16.18
N VAL A 16 -0.56 -4.53 15.18
CA VAL A 16 -0.69 -3.74 13.95
C VAL A 16 -1.18 -2.32 14.25
N ASP A 17 -2.13 -2.19 15.18
CA ASP A 17 -2.70 -0.90 15.57
C ASP A 17 -1.66 0.01 16.24
N GLU A 18 -0.82 -0.55 17.12
CA GLU A 18 0.27 0.21 17.76
C GLU A 18 1.24 0.75 16.70
N MET A 19 1.73 -0.12 15.83
CA MET A 19 2.65 0.25 14.74
C MET A 19 2.05 1.29 13.80
N PHE A 20 0.75 1.16 13.50
CA PHE A 20 0.04 2.10 12.65
C PHE A 20 -0.13 3.48 13.32
N ASN A 21 -0.52 3.51 14.60
CA ASN A 21 -0.67 4.75 15.36
C ASN A 21 0.66 5.50 15.55
N ASP A 22 1.76 4.76 15.67
CA ASP A 22 3.11 5.33 15.75
C ASP A 22 3.67 5.78 14.39
N GLY A 23 2.93 5.53 13.28
CA GLY A 23 3.26 6.00 11.94
C GLY A 23 4.18 5.10 11.14
N LEU A 24 4.47 3.87 11.61
CA LEU A 24 5.36 2.94 10.90
C LEU A 24 4.87 2.59 9.50
N ALA A 25 3.56 2.57 9.27
CA ALA A 25 2.98 2.27 7.95
C ALA A 25 3.50 3.21 6.85
N ARG A 26 3.74 4.49 7.16
CA ARG A 26 4.23 5.50 6.23
C ARG A 26 5.64 5.21 5.70
N ILE A 27 6.45 4.49 6.46
CA ILE A 27 7.80 4.10 6.06
C ILE A 27 7.75 3.16 4.85
N PHE A 28 6.78 2.24 4.83
CA PHE A 28 6.66 1.22 3.79
C PHE A 28 5.57 1.53 2.75
N MET A 29 4.66 2.46 3.01
CA MET A 29 3.63 2.93 2.07
C MET A 29 3.41 4.43 2.28
N PRO A 30 4.22 5.30 1.64
CA PRO A 30 4.21 6.76 1.87
C PRO A 30 3.14 7.50 1.07
N HIS A 31 2.13 6.82 0.56
CA HIS A 31 1.05 7.41 -0.22
C HIS A 31 -0.33 6.90 0.23
N SER A 32 -1.40 7.46 -0.33
CA SER A 32 -2.78 7.00 -0.07
C SER A 32 -3.04 5.64 -0.73
N ILE A 33 -4.08 4.96 -0.26
CA ILE A 33 -4.48 3.65 -0.81
C ILE A 33 -5.12 3.77 -2.20
N GLY A 34 -5.57 4.97 -2.60
CA GLY A 34 -6.21 5.19 -3.88
C GLY A 34 -6.70 6.63 -4.04
N HIS A 35 -7.22 6.93 -5.22
CA HIS A 35 -7.78 8.23 -5.61
C HIS A 35 -8.89 8.07 -6.63
N LEU A 36 -9.70 9.12 -6.84
CA LEU A 36 -10.65 9.18 -7.94
C LEU A 36 -9.92 9.28 -9.28
N VAL A 37 -10.49 8.65 -10.28
CA VAL A 37 -10.09 8.76 -11.68
C VAL A 37 -11.24 9.36 -12.48
N GLY A 38 -10.96 10.36 -13.29
CA GLY A 38 -11.96 11.05 -14.10
C GLY A 38 -11.33 11.67 -15.34
N LEU A 39 -11.55 12.97 -15.56
CA LEU A 39 -10.88 13.68 -16.65
C LEU A 39 -9.37 13.76 -16.42
N ASP A 40 -8.97 13.84 -15.17
CA ASP A 40 -7.57 13.74 -14.74
C ASP A 40 -7.32 12.39 -14.08
N VAL A 41 -6.07 11.90 -14.17
CA VAL A 41 -5.64 10.67 -13.49
C VAL A 41 -5.86 10.77 -11.98
N HIS A 42 -5.51 11.90 -11.38
CA HIS A 42 -5.85 12.27 -10.01
C HIS A 42 -7.00 13.28 -10.05
N ASP A 43 -8.23 12.78 -10.22
CA ASP A 43 -9.37 13.65 -10.40
C ASP A 43 -9.68 14.47 -9.15
N VAL A 44 -10.05 15.73 -9.39
CA VAL A 44 -10.36 16.71 -8.34
C VAL A 44 -11.83 16.71 -7.91
N GLY A 45 -12.67 15.91 -8.54
CA GLY A 45 -14.14 15.93 -8.41
C GLY A 45 -14.68 15.67 -7.00
N TYR A 46 -13.87 15.08 -6.14
CA TYR A 46 -14.17 14.94 -4.71
C TYR A 46 -12.93 15.34 -3.92
N LYS A 47 -13.10 16.20 -2.93
CA LYS A 47 -11.99 16.58 -2.03
C LYS A 47 -11.34 15.31 -1.50
N SER A 48 -10.18 15.01 -2.05
CA SER A 48 -9.25 13.95 -1.67
C SER A 48 -9.82 12.92 -0.67
N ILE A 49 -9.89 11.66 -1.06
CA ILE A 49 -10.12 10.55 -0.13
C ILE A 49 -8.94 10.54 0.85
N THR A 50 -8.91 11.53 1.73
CA THR A 50 -7.87 11.65 2.74
C THR A 50 -8.40 11.09 4.04
N TYR A 51 -7.51 10.62 4.85
CA TYR A 51 -7.67 10.09 6.21
C TYR A 51 -8.58 10.91 7.15
N LYS A 52 -8.94 12.14 6.78
CA LYS A 52 -9.72 13.07 7.59
C LYS A 52 -11.08 13.43 6.98
N SER A 53 -11.41 12.91 5.81
CA SER A 53 -12.71 13.19 5.19
C SER A 53 -13.64 12.01 5.44
N ASN A 54 -14.82 12.27 5.97
CA ASN A 54 -15.94 11.32 6.03
C ASN A 54 -16.53 11.12 4.63
N ASN A 55 -15.70 11.00 3.60
CA ASN A 55 -16.15 10.82 2.23
C ASN A 55 -16.70 9.40 2.09
N ILE A 56 -17.97 9.32 1.82
CA ILE A 56 -18.66 8.07 1.52
C ILE A 56 -18.49 7.85 0.02
N LEU A 57 -18.10 6.62 -0.35
CA LEU A 57 -18.08 6.23 -1.75
C LEU A 57 -19.52 6.09 -2.25
N GLU A 58 -19.79 6.67 -3.41
CA GLU A 58 -21.12 6.73 -4.00
C GLU A 58 -21.15 5.92 -5.32
N ASN A 59 -22.35 5.50 -5.70
CA ASN A 59 -22.59 4.84 -6.98
C ASN A 59 -22.09 5.68 -8.16
N GLY A 60 -21.38 5.05 -9.10
CA GLY A 60 -20.76 5.69 -10.25
C GLY A 60 -19.37 6.26 -10.00
N MET A 61 -18.86 6.23 -8.77
CA MET A 61 -17.48 6.60 -8.51
C MET A 61 -16.51 5.55 -9.06
N PHE A 62 -15.46 6.03 -9.72
CA PHE A 62 -14.36 5.23 -10.24
C PHE A 62 -13.08 5.62 -9.51
N ILE A 63 -12.47 4.67 -8.83
CA ILE A 63 -11.28 4.88 -8.00
C ILE A 63 -10.20 3.85 -8.26
N THR A 64 -8.95 4.21 -7.99
CA THR A 64 -7.85 3.26 -7.86
C THR A 64 -7.86 2.61 -6.47
N VAL A 65 -7.38 1.37 -6.39
CA VAL A 65 -7.01 0.68 -5.14
C VAL A 65 -5.60 0.16 -5.34
N GLU A 66 -4.62 0.85 -4.78
CA GLU A 66 -3.21 0.72 -5.13
C GLU A 66 -2.28 0.50 -3.92
N PRO A 67 -2.51 -0.56 -3.13
CA PRO A 67 -1.59 -0.89 -2.04
C PRO A 67 -0.19 -1.19 -2.58
N GLY A 68 0.82 -0.70 -1.86
CA GLY A 68 2.22 -0.94 -2.20
C GLY A 68 3.09 -1.17 -0.98
N ILE A 69 4.25 -1.77 -1.21
CA ILE A 69 5.33 -1.88 -0.22
C ILE A 69 6.59 -1.36 -0.88
N TYR A 70 7.24 -0.40 -0.22
CA TYR A 70 8.41 0.29 -0.72
C TYR A 70 9.55 0.26 0.29
N PHE A 71 10.76 0.11 -0.22
CA PHE A 71 12.00 0.16 0.53
C PHE A 71 12.81 1.35 0.02
N ILE A 72 12.42 2.54 0.51
CA ILE A 72 13.03 3.83 0.13
C ILE A 72 14.13 4.13 1.14
N ASP A 73 15.36 4.19 0.69
CA ASP A 73 16.54 4.33 1.56
C ASP A 73 16.39 5.45 2.59
N PHE A 74 15.93 6.63 2.17
CA PHE A 74 15.70 7.76 3.07
C PHE A 74 14.68 7.46 4.18
N LEU A 75 13.57 6.76 3.85
CA LEU A 75 12.55 6.39 4.83
C LEU A 75 13.02 5.26 5.75
N MET A 76 13.84 4.35 5.23
CA MET A 76 14.48 3.32 6.05
C MET A 76 15.41 3.96 7.08
N ASP A 77 16.26 4.91 6.65
CA ASP A 77 17.13 5.68 7.55
C ASP A 77 16.32 6.47 8.60
N GLU A 78 15.20 7.09 8.19
CA GLU A 78 14.26 7.76 9.12
C GLU A 78 13.74 6.81 10.19
N ALA A 79 13.33 5.60 9.80
CA ALA A 79 12.80 4.60 10.74
C ALA A 79 13.87 4.10 11.72
N GLU A 80 15.07 3.84 11.24
CA GLU A 80 16.21 3.38 12.07
C GLU A 80 16.65 4.44 13.10
N GLN A 81 16.65 5.71 12.70
CA GLN A 81 17.05 6.83 13.56
C GLN A 81 15.92 7.31 14.49
N SER A 82 14.69 6.91 14.22
CA SER A 82 13.53 7.33 15.02
C SER A 82 13.53 6.64 16.39
N PRO A 83 13.47 7.40 17.49
CA PRO A 83 13.35 6.82 18.83
C PRO A 83 12.02 6.06 19.07
N ILE A 84 11.02 6.29 18.20
CA ILE A 84 9.71 5.63 18.26
C ILE A 84 9.68 4.41 17.34
N LEU A 85 10.17 4.53 16.09
CA LEU A 85 10.01 3.51 15.08
C LEU A 85 11.09 2.43 15.12
N SER A 86 12.30 2.76 15.58
CA SER A 86 13.43 1.82 15.59
C SER A 86 13.16 0.53 16.38
N LYS A 87 12.33 0.59 17.43
CA LYS A 87 11.94 -0.59 18.22
C LYS A 87 11.21 -1.66 17.40
N TYR A 88 10.52 -1.23 16.32
CA TYR A 88 9.75 -2.12 15.45
C TYR A 88 10.59 -2.78 14.36
N ILE A 89 11.74 -2.21 14.04
CA ILE A 89 12.54 -2.60 12.87
C ILE A 89 13.58 -3.66 13.24
N ASN A 90 13.63 -4.72 12.45
CA ASN A 90 14.78 -5.61 12.41
C ASN A 90 15.75 -5.07 11.35
N ILE A 91 16.75 -4.30 11.78
CA ILE A 91 17.68 -3.59 10.89
C ILE A 91 18.42 -4.59 9.99
N GLU A 92 18.87 -5.73 10.52
CA GLU A 92 19.59 -6.74 9.74
C GLU A 92 18.77 -7.28 8.57
N GLU A 93 17.48 -7.51 8.78
CA GLU A 93 16.57 -7.98 7.71
C GLU A 93 16.19 -6.83 6.77
N LEU A 94 15.93 -5.63 7.29
CA LEU A 94 15.56 -4.46 6.50
C LEU A 94 16.66 -4.07 5.50
N GLU A 95 17.93 -4.09 5.92
CA GLU A 95 19.08 -3.75 5.08
C GLU A 95 19.20 -4.63 3.82
N LYS A 96 18.71 -5.86 3.85
CA LYS A 96 18.69 -6.74 2.67
C LYS A 96 17.82 -6.22 1.53
N TYR A 97 16.92 -5.28 1.83
CA TYR A 97 16.00 -4.68 0.86
C TYR A 97 16.45 -3.30 0.38
N ARG A 98 17.59 -2.81 0.88
CA ARG A 98 18.14 -1.52 0.42
C ARG A 98 18.42 -1.58 -1.09
N GLY A 99 17.91 -0.58 -1.83
CA GLY A 99 17.99 -0.54 -3.29
C GLY A 99 17.02 -1.48 -4.04
N PHE A 100 16.15 -2.22 -3.32
CA PHE A 100 15.12 -3.06 -3.94
C PHE A 100 14.09 -2.23 -4.69
N GLY A 101 13.75 -1.04 -4.17
CA GLY A 101 12.66 -0.20 -4.68
C GLY A 101 11.33 -0.53 -4.04
N GLY A 102 10.36 -1.01 -4.82
CA GLY A 102 9.05 -1.34 -4.28
C GLY A 102 8.18 -2.14 -5.25
N VAL A 103 7.04 -2.59 -4.74
CA VAL A 103 6.01 -3.28 -5.50
C VAL A 103 4.66 -2.66 -5.17
N ARG A 104 3.87 -2.34 -6.22
CA ARG A 104 2.48 -1.90 -6.13
C ARG A 104 1.61 -2.87 -6.91
N ILE A 105 0.46 -3.19 -6.37
CA ILE A 105 -0.63 -3.86 -7.07
C ILE A 105 -1.76 -2.86 -7.14
N GLU A 106 -2.29 -2.61 -8.33
CA GLU A 106 -3.31 -1.59 -8.54
C GLU A 106 -4.50 -2.16 -9.28
N ASP A 107 -5.67 -1.88 -8.76
CA ASP A 107 -6.96 -2.15 -9.39
C ASP A 107 -7.73 -0.86 -9.57
N ASP A 108 -8.34 -0.72 -10.73
CA ASP A 108 -9.36 0.29 -10.97
C ASP A 108 -10.73 -0.32 -10.71
N VAL A 109 -11.49 0.30 -9.83
CA VAL A 109 -12.79 -0.20 -9.42
C VAL A 109 -13.89 0.85 -9.58
N MET A 110 -15.03 0.40 -10.07
CA MET A 110 -16.25 1.21 -10.16
C MET A 110 -17.26 0.75 -9.12
N PHE A 111 -17.84 1.70 -8.41
CA PHE A 111 -18.90 1.45 -7.45
C PHE A 111 -20.27 1.49 -8.14
N GLY A 112 -21.02 0.39 -8.06
CA GLY A 112 -22.42 0.28 -8.40
C GLY A 112 -23.31 0.38 -7.17
N GLU A 113 -24.65 0.28 -7.34
CA GLU A 113 -25.61 0.36 -6.24
C GLU A 113 -25.34 -0.71 -5.17
N ASP A 114 -25.12 -1.97 -5.59
CA ASP A 114 -24.91 -3.12 -4.70
C ASP A 114 -23.66 -3.93 -5.10
N SER A 115 -22.75 -3.37 -5.88
CA SER A 115 -21.60 -4.09 -6.42
C SER A 115 -20.36 -3.21 -6.54
N VAL A 116 -19.21 -3.86 -6.56
CA VAL A 116 -17.93 -3.24 -6.94
C VAL A 116 -17.39 -4.05 -8.12
N GLU A 117 -17.12 -3.37 -9.23
CA GLU A 117 -16.57 -3.98 -10.44
C GLU A 117 -15.08 -3.61 -10.55
N SER A 118 -14.20 -4.61 -10.64
CA SER A 118 -12.78 -4.42 -10.92
C SER A 118 -12.52 -4.64 -12.40
N TYR A 119 -11.87 -3.66 -13.03
CA TYR A 119 -11.51 -3.73 -14.46
C TYR A 119 -10.30 -4.63 -14.72
N GLN A 120 -9.51 -4.93 -13.70
CA GLN A 120 -8.34 -5.82 -13.76
C GLN A 120 -8.59 -7.22 -13.19
N ALA A 121 -9.84 -7.62 -12.98
CA ALA A 121 -10.18 -8.90 -12.33
C ALA A 121 -9.56 -10.13 -13.03
N GLU A 122 -9.35 -10.07 -14.36
CA GLU A 122 -8.78 -11.16 -15.15
C GLU A 122 -7.24 -11.14 -15.24
N LEU A 123 -6.59 -10.09 -14.73
CA LEU A 123 -5.13 -10.00 -14.78
C LEU A 123 -4.47 -10.92 -13.75
N PRO A 124 -3.36 -11.60 -14.12
CA PRO A 124 -2.64 -12.47 -13.20
C PRO A 124 -1.96 -11.64 -12.08
N ARG A 125 -1.99 -12.16 -10.84
CA ARG A 125 -1.44 -11.48 -9.66
C ARG A 125 -0.46 -12.31 -8.85
N THR A 126 -0.50 -13.63 -8.97
CA THR A 126 0.50 -14.49 -8.33
C THR A 126 1.68 -14.71 -9.25
N VAL A 127 2.85 -14.99 -8.66
CA VAL A 127 4.08 -15.26 -9.43
C VAL A 127 3.84 -16.36 -10.45
N GLU A 128 3.23 -17.48 -10.05
CA GLU A 128 2.98 -18.63 -10.90
C GLU A 128 2.05 -18.28 -12.08
N TYR A 129 1.04 -17.43 -11.80
CA TYR A 129 0.08 -17.04 -12.84
C TYR A 129 0.68 -16.02 -13.81
N ILE A 130 1.47 -15.06 -13.31
CA ILE A 130 2.22 -14.12 -14.15
C ILE A 130 3.20 -14.87 -15.05
N ASP A 131 3.99 -15.78 -14.49
CA ASP A 131 4.93 -16.61 -15.24
C ASP A 131 4.25 -17.44 -16.33
N ALA A 132 3.10 -18.01 -16.04
CA ALA A 132 2.32 -18.78 -17.01
C ALA A 132 1.73 -17.89 -18.11
N TYR A 133 1.28 -16.68 -17.75
CA TYR A 133 0.73 -15.71 -18.69
C TYR A 133 1.78 -15.17 -19.65
N MET A 134 2.98 -14.87 -19.15
CA MET A 134 4.10 -14.33 -19.96
C MET A 134 4.76 -15.36 -20.87
N LYS A 135 4.48 -16.65 -20.69
CA LYS A 135 4.99 -17.74 -21.57
C LYS A 135 4.08 -18.04 -22.77
N LYS A 136 2.96 -17.37 -22.89
CA LYS A 136 2.06 -17.49 -24.04
C LYS A 136 2.54 -16.64 -25.20
#